data_dd33d9afafade6a8bb4384da708e2e51
#
_entry.id   dd33d9afafade6a8bb4384da708e2e51
#
_cell.length_a   1.000
_cell.length_b   1.000
_cell.length_c   1.000
_cell.angle_alpha   90.00
_cell.angle_beta   90.00
_cell.angle_gamma   90.00
#
_symmetry.space_group_name_H-M   'P 1'
#
loop_
_entity.id
_entity.type
_entity.pdbx_description
1 polymer ?
#
loop_
_entity_poly.entity_id
_entity_poly.type
_entity_poly.pdbx_seq_one_letter_code
_entity_poly.pdbx_strand_id
1 'polypeptide(L)'
;MPPRTRQGLAILATALALGLVADLLAHQVPARLDVALGLGALVLALVALVQGGHVVLPAALAPLGAPLALLAAALIWRDSPTLFALNLLGVGSVAALASPRVRAAGPRRAGLGDYAVGAAELAWASAGGAAALVLADIDWAALPVEGRLRHARGTVVGLAAAVPVAAVFGGLLMQADPVFDRLVGRTLQIDLAPLASHAGLVLLWGWLAAGVVRVLCRPEAGVARPRSGGTLGLGEVGTVLAVVDLLFLAFVVVQFRYLFGGADLVRGLTGVSYAEYARRGFFELVTVAALSLPMLLLADWSLDQRDPLRARRFRRLALLMLLLLDVMLASALFRMRLYTESYGLTELRFYTTAFMGWLVLVLGWFGATVLRGRRERFGTGALLAGWLVLAALNLANPDAVIAGVNLDRAAAGRPLDADYAAELSADALPAFRRGLPRLGTVEACAAATRLERRWGDERAGKARWTIALARAPRGPIDCGAGRSG
;
A
#
# COMPACT_ATOMS: atom_id res chain seq x y z
N MET A 1 40.66 14.22 0.19
CA MET A 1 39.32 14.05 0.76
C MET A 1 39.03 12.57 0.97
N PRO A 2 38.61 12.11 2.16
CA PRO A 2 38.31 10.71 2.43
C PRO A 2 37.16 10.19 1.52
N PRO A 3 37.17 8.94 1.05
CA PRO A 3 36.15 8.41 0.16
C PRO A 3 34.76 8.43 0.77
N ARG A 4 34.60 8.21 2.09
CA ARG A 4 33.33 8.32 2.81
C ARG A 4 32.74 9.73 2.75
N THR A 5 33.57 10.75 2.96
CA THR A 5 33.14 12.16 2.92
C THR A 5 32.70 12.55 1.51
N ARG A 6 33.42 12.10 0.46
CA ARG A 6 33.04 12.35 -0.93
C ARG A 6 31.68 11.70 -1.25
N GLN A 7 31.48 10.46 -0.83
CA GLN A 7 30.21 9.76 -0.97
C GLN A 7 29.09 10.45 -0.20
N GLY A 8 29.34 10.86 1.05
CA GLY A 8 28.37 11.56 1.88
C GLY A 8 27.90 12.88 1.26
N LEU A 9 28.84 13.66 0.72
CA LEU A 9 28.51 14.92 0.02
C LEU A 9 27.72 14.68 -1.27
N ALA A 10 28.06 13.65 -2.04
CA ALA A 10 27.30 13.30 -3.24
C ALA A 10 25.85 12.90 -2.89
N ILE A 11 25.66 12.11 -1.83
CA ILE A 11 24.33 11.75 -1.33
C ILE A 11 23.57 13.00 -0.86
N LEU A 12 24.23 13.91 -0.13
CA LEU A 12 23.61 15.13 0.36
C LEU A 12 23.17 16.05 -0.78
N ALA A 13 24.03 16.24 -1.78
CA ALA A 13 23.70 17.04 -2.98
C ALA A 13 22.52 16.43 -3.76
N THR A 14 22.55 15.10 -3.92
CA THR A 14 21.44 14.36 -4.57
C THR A 14 20.13 14.49 -3.79
N ALA A 15 20.20 14.42 -2.47
CA ALA A 15 19.04 14.55 -1.59
C ALA A 15 18.42 15.95 -1.68
N LEU A 16 19.26 17.01 -1.71
CA LEU A 16 18.79 18.38 -1.92
C LEU A 16 18.16 18.55 -3.30
N ALA A 17 18.76 17.98 -4.35
CA ALA A 17 18.18 18.00 -5.69
C ALA A 17 16.83 17.28 -5.73
N LEU A 18 16.70 16.13 -5.08
CA LEU A 18 15.42 15.41 -4.95
C LEU A 18 14.38 16.20 -4.14
N GLY A 19 14.81 16.91 -3.10
CA GLY A 19 13.94 17.82 -2.35
C GLY A 19 13.40 18.96 -3.23
N LEU A 20 14.26 19.60 -4.03
CA LEU A 20 13.85 20.63 -4.99
C LEU A 20 12.90 20.08 -6.07
N VAL A 21 13.18 18.88 -6.59
CA VAL A 21 12.28 18.21 -7.55
C VAL A 21 10.94 17.91 -6.90
N ALA A 22 10.92 17.41 -5.68
CA ALA A 22 9.69 17.10 -4.96
C ALA A 22 8.84 18.35 -4.69
N ASP A 23 9.46 19.48 -4.32
CA ASP A 23 8.79 20.77 -4.17
C ASP A 23 8.18 21.26 -5.50
N LEU A 24 8.97 21.19 -6.59
CA LEU A 24 8.48 21.55 -7.92
C LEU A 24 7.29 20.67 -8.33
N LEU A 25 7.38 19.35 -8.11
CA LEU A 25 6.31 18.41 -8.43
C LEU A 25 5.05 18.71 -7.60
N ALA A 26 5.19 18.95 -6.31
CA ALA A 26 4.06 19.23 -5.42
C ALA A 26 3.28 20.51 -5.80
N HIS A 27 3.96 21.53 -6.34
CA HIS A 27 3.32 22.79 -6.71
C HIS A 27 2.86 22.87 -8.17
N GLN A 28 3.55 22.20 -9.08
CA GLN A 28 3.33 22.33 -10.52
C GLN A 28 2.63 21.12 -11.17
N VAL A 29 2.67 19.98 -10.51
CA VAL A 29 2.19 18.70 -11.08
C VAL A 29 0.95 18.24 -10.30
N PRO A 30 -0.10 17.78 -10.99
CA PRO A 30 -1.27 17.20 -10.31
C PRO A 30 -0.90 15.99 -9.46
N ALA A 31 -1.62 15.85 -8.34
CA ALA A 31 -1.47 14.70 -7.43
C ALA A 31 -1.55 13.35 -8.16
N ARG A 32 -0.87 12.35 -7.65
CA ARG A 32 -0.61 11.00 -8.19
C ARG A 32 0.47 10.99 -9.27
N LEU A 33 0.47 11.92 -10.23
CA LEU A 33 1.54 12.07 -11.20
C LEU A 33 2.83 12.55 -10.52
N ASP A 34 2.71 13.46 -9.54
CA ASP A 34 3.82 13.92 -8.69
C ASP A 34 4.52 12.77 -7.97
N VAL A 35 3.76 11.84 -7.36
CA VAL A 35 4.32 10.66 -6.69
C VAL A 35 5.05 9.74 -7.67
N ALA A 36 4.43 9.46 -8.83
CA ALA A 36 5.06 8.59 -9.85
C ALA A 36 6.35 9.20 -10.41
N LEU A 37 6.34 10.50 -10.70
CA LEU A 37 7.52 11.24 -11.17
C LEU A 37 8.59 11.33 -10.08
N GLY A 38 8.20 11.51 -8.81
CA GLY A 38 9.12 11.50 -7.67
C GLY A 38 9.85 10.16 -7.51
N LEU A 39 9.14 9.04 -7.68
CA LEU A 39 9.77 7.71 -7.71
C LEU A 39 10.75 7.56 -8.90
N GLY A 40 10.37 8.07 -10.07
CA GLY A 40 11.25 8.11 -11.25
C GLY A 40 12.50 8.96 -11.00
N ALA A 41 12.34 10.14 -10.39
CA ALA A 41 13.44 11.01 -10.03
C ALA A 41 14.41 10.34 -9.04
N LEU A 42 13.90 9.61 -8.05
CA LEU A 42 14.73 8.83 -7.12
C LEU A 42 15.56 7.77 -7.85
N VAL A 43 14.96 7.03 -8.78
CA VAL A 43 15.68 6.01 -9.58
C VAL A 43 16.75 6.67 -10.45
N LEU A 44 16.43 7.76 -11.14
CA LEU A 44 17.39 8.50 -11.97
C LEU A 44 18.55 9.05 -11.12
N ALA A 45 18.27 9.57 -9.94
CA ALA A 45 19.28 10.07 -9.01
C ALA A 45 20.23 8.95 -8.54
N LEU A 46 19.70 7.75 -8.25
CA LEU A 46 20.51 6.58 -7.92
C LEU A 46 21.40 6.16 -9.11
N VAL A 47 20.87 6.15 -10.31
CA VAL A 47 21.63 5.84 -11.53
C VAL A 47 22.74 6.88 -11.74
N ALA A 48 22.45 8.16 -11.59
CA ALA A 48 23.43 9.24 -11.72
C ALA A 48 24.58 9.12 -10.68
N LEU A 49 24.26 8.76 -9.44
CA LEU A 49 25.27 8.52 -8.40
C LEU A 49 26.19 7.34 -8.74
N VAL A 50 25.65 6.28 -9.33
CA VAL A 50 26.44 5.12 -9.78
C VAL A 50 27.32 5.48 -10.98
N GLN A 51 26.76 6.13 -11.99
CA GLN A 51 27.49 6.53 -13.20
C GLN A 51 28.60 7.54 -12.89
N GLY A 52 28.38 8.43 -11.92
CA GLY A 52 29.40 9.37 -11.42
C GLY A 52 30.49 8.72 -10.58
N GLY A 53 30.42 7.41 -10.33
CA GLY A 53 31.39 6.68 -9.50
C GLY A 53 31.38 7.10 -8.03
N HIS A 54 30.29 7.72 -7.56
CA HIS A 54 30.15 8.19 -6.18
C HIS A 54 29.70 7.08 -5.23
N VAL A 55 28.89 6.14 -5.75
CA VAL A 55 28.35 5.01 -4.97
C VAL A 55 28.38 3.73 -5.79
N VAL A 56 28.45 2.59 -5.09
CA VAL A 56 28.22 1.27 -5.67
C VAL A 56 26.91 0.73 -5.08
N LEU A 57 25.93 0.50 -5.94
CA LEU A 57 24.69 -0.13 -5.51
C LEU A 57 24.85 -1.65 -5.49
N PRO A 58 24.35 -2.33 -4.44
CA PRO A 58 24.31 -3.79 -4.42
C PRO A 58 23.56 -4.37 -5.61
N ALA A 59 24.12 -5.39 -6.26
CA ALA A 59 23.50 -6.03 -7.43
C ALA A 59 22.09 -6.58 -7.14
N ALA A 60 21.80 -6.91 -5.88
CA ALA A 60 20.49 -7.35 -5.43
C ALA A 60 19.36 -6.32 -5.63
N LEU A 61 19.68 -5.04 -5.85
CA LEU A 61 18.69 -3.99 -6.12
C LEU A 61 18.23 -3.96 -7.60
N ALA A 62 19.07 -4.43 -8.53
CA ALA A 62 18.75 -4.38 -9.96
C ALA A 62 17.39 -5.03 -10.32
N PRO A 63 17.04 -6.25 -9.82
CA PRO A 63 15.77 -6.88 -10.14
C PRO A 63 14.54 -6.16 -9.57
N LEU A 64 14.72 -5.23 -8.62
CA LEU A 64 13.62 -4.46 -8.03
C LEU A 64 13.16 -3.29 -8.90
N GLY A 65 13.97 -2.91 -9.90
CA GLY A 65 13.62 -1.82 -10.81
C GLY A 65 12.35 -2.07 -11.62
N ALA A 66 12.17 -3.29 -12.14
CA ALA A 66 10.99 -3.64 -12.92
C ALA A 66 9.67 -3.57 -12.11
N PRO A 67 9.54 -4.24 -10.94
CA PRO A 67 8.33 -4.11 -10.12
C PRO A 67 8.09 -2.67 -9.64
N LEU A 68 9.13 -1.91 -9.33
CA LEU A 68 8.99 -0.50 -8.97
C LEU A 68 8.42 0.33 -10.12
N ALA A 69 8.92 0.15 -11.34
CA ALA A 69 8.44 0.85 -12.53
C ALA A 69 6.98 0.48 -12.86
N LEU A 70 6.61 -0.81 -12.75
CA LEU A 70 5.23 -1.25 -12.96
C LEU A 70 4.27 -0.66 -11.92
N LEU A 71 4.67 -0.61 -10.64
CA LEU A 71 3.87 -0.01 -9.58
C LEU A 71 3.77 1.51 -9.74
N ALA A 72 4.84 2.20 -10.11
CA ALA A 72 4.82 3.62 -10.41
C ALA A 72 3.86 3.93 -11.57
N ALA A 73 3.87 3.13 -12.63
CA ALA A 73 2.90 3.23 -13.71
C ALA A 73 1.45 2.97 -13.24
N ALA A 74 1.26 1.99 -12.36
CA ALA A 74 -0.05 1.66 -11.79
C ALA A 74 -0.64 2.79 -10.95
N LEU A 75 0.19 3.59 -10.25
CA LEU A 75 -0.25 4.77 -9.47
C LEU A 75 -0.97 5.81 -10.32
N ILE A 76 -0.58 5.96 -11.59
CA ILE A 76 -1.17 6.93 -12.52
C ILE A 76 -2.15 6.30 -13.51
N TRP A 77 -2.24 4.98 -13.55
CA TRP A 77 -3.12 4.29 -14.52
C TRP A 77 -4.59 4.42 -14.17
N ARG A 78 -4.94 4.07 -12.93
CA ARG A 78 -6.32 4.04 -12.42
C ARG A 78 -6.62 5.25 -11.55
N ASP A 79 -7.88 5.69 -11.56
CA ASP A 79 -8.33 6.81 -10.74
C ASP A 79 -8.88 6.37 -9.37
N SER A 80 -9.09 5.07 -9.13
CA SER A 80 -9.57 4.53 -7.86
C SER A 80 -8.65 4.87 -6.70
N PRO A 81 -9.15 5.51 -5.60
CA PRO A 81 -8.37 5.79 -4.40
C PRO A 81 -7.88 4.52 -3.71
N THR A 82 -8.71 3.47 -3.70
CA THR A 82 -8.37 2.18 -3.08
C THR A 82 -7.21 1.50 -3.82
N LEU A 83 -7.23 1.49 -5.16
CA LEU A 83 -6.09 0.98 -5.95
C LEU A 83 -4.84 1.80 -5.76
N PHE A 84 -4.96 3.13 -5.65
CA PHE A 84 -3.81 3.99 -5.38
C PHE A 84 -3.14 3.61 -4.05
N ALA A 85 -3.93 3.45 -2.98
CA ALA A 85 -3.42 3.02 -1.67
C ALA A 85 -2.76 1.63 -1.73
N LEU A 86 -3.39 0.67 -2.41
CA LEU A 86 -2.82 -0.67 -2.59
C LEU A 86 -1.53 -0.66 -3.42
N ASN A 87 -1.45 0.15 -4.47
CA ASN A 87 -0.23 0.32 -5.27
C ASN A 87 0.90 0.98 -4.43
N LEU A 88 0.58 1.93 -3.53
CA LEU A 88 1.55 2.48 -2.57
C LEU A 88 2.07 1.43 -1.59
N LEU A 89 1.19 0.55 -1.09
CA LEU A 89 1.62 -0.60 -0.28
C LEU A 89 2.52 -1.54 -1.10
N GLY A 90 2.23 -1.72 -2.39
CA GLY A 90 3.10 -2.42 -3.32
C GLY A 90 4.49 -1.78 -3.40
N VAL A 91 4.58 -0.46 -3.58
CA VAL A 91 5.86 0.28 -3.58
C VAL A 91 6.58 0.11 -2.24
N GLY A 92 5.87 0.21 -1.12
CA GLY A 92 6.42 -0.05 0.22
C GLY A 92 7.01 -1.45 0.36
N SER A 93 6.39 -2.46 -0.25
CA SER A 93 6.88 -3.83 -0.26
C SER A 93 8.18 -3.99 -1.08
N VAL A 94 8.31 -3.27 -2.22
CA VAL A 94 9.57 -3.20 -2.98
C VAL A 94 10.66 -2.52 -2.15
N ALA A 95 10.32 -1.46 -1.43
CA ALA A 95 11.26 -0.78 -0.52
C ALA A 95 11.72 -1.72 0.62
N ALA A 96 10.82 -2.53 1.19
CA ALA A 96 11.18 -3.55 2.19
C ALA A 96 12.17 -4.59 1.63
N LEU A 97 11.97 -5.03 0.37
CA LEU A 97 12.91 -5.91 -0.34
C LEU A 97 14.29 -5.25 -0.53
N ALA A 98 14.31 -3.94 -0.72
CA ALA A 98 15.54 -3.17 -0.88
C ALA A 98 16.31 -2.96 0.45
N SER A 99 15.73 -3.31 1.61
CA SER A 99 16.38 -3.14 2.90
C SER A 99 17.65 -4.00 3.02
N PRO A 100 18.70 -3.53 3.74
CA PRO A 100 19.94 -4.29 3.94
C PRO A 100 19.71 -5.66 4.58
N ARG A 101 18.73 -5.78 5.49
CA ARG A 101 18.36 -7.03 6.17
C ARG A 101 17.86 -8.08 5.18
N VAL A 102 16.90 -7.71 4.32
CA VAL A 102 16.32 -8.64 3.34
C VAL A 102 17.35 -9.01 2.27
N ARG A 103 18.19 -8.06 1.85
CA ARG A 103 19.29 -8.32 0.90
C ARG A 103 20.32 -9.30 1.48
N ALA A 104 20.74 -9.09 2.74
CA ALA A 104 21.70 -10.00 3.42
C ALA A 104 21.14 -11.41 3.63
N ALA A 105 19.83 -11.53 3.88
CA ALA A 105 19.14 -12.83 3.96
C ALA A 105 19.01 -13.51 2.60
N GLY A 106 18.99 -12.73 1.53
CA GLY A 106 18.55 -13.11 0.19
C GLY A 106 17.01 -13.14 0.11
N PRO A 107 16.39 -12.45 -0.86
CA PRO A 107 14.92 -12.31 -0.91
C PRO A 107 14.17 -13.65 -0.84
N ARG A 108 14.70 -14.71 -1.44
CA ARG A 108 14.09 -16.06 -1.43
C ARG A 108 14.20 -16.80 -0.11
N ARG A 109 15.04 -16.33 0.83
CA ARG A 109 15.31 -16.96 2.13
C ARG A 109 14.88 -16.08 3.30
N ALA A 110 14.53 -14.82 3.03
CA ALA A 110 14.02 -13.90 4.03
C ALA A 110 12.65 -14.36 4.53
N GLY A 111 12.49 -14.47 5.83
CA GLY A 111 11.21 -14.74 6.46
C GLY A 111 10.32 -13.49 6.53
N LEU A 112 9.04 -13.65 6.85
CA LEU A 112 8.12 -12.51 7.03
C LEU A 112 8.63 -11.50 8.08
N GLY A 113 9.26 -11.98 9.16
CA GLY A 113 9.88 -11.12 10.15
C GLY A 113 11.01 -10.27 9.58
N ASP A 114 11.79 -10.81 8.62
CA ASP A 114 12.86 -10.02 7.98
C ASP A 114 12.27 -8.90 7.10
N TYR A 115 11.13 -9.15 6.42
CA TYR A 115 10.43 -8.12 5.65
C TYR A 115 9.86 -7.03 6.55
N ALA A 116 9.18 -7.40 7.65
CA ALA A 116 8.59 -6.45 8.58
C ALA A 116 9.66 -5.59 9.27
N VAL A 117 10.71 -6.23 9.79
CA VAL A 117 11.83 -5.52 10.43
C VAL A 117 12.61 -4.70 9.40
N GLY A 118 12.84 -5.23 8.19
CA GLY A 118 13.49 -4.49 7.10
C GLY A 118 12.73 -3.24 6.67
N ALA A 119 11.39 -3.31 6.60
CA ALA A 119 10.55 -2.16 6.34
C ALA A 119 10.64 -1.12 7.48
N ALA A 120 10.61 -1.56 8.74
CA ALA A 120 10.75 -0.70 9.91
C ALA A 120 12.17 -0.06 9.97
N GLU A 121 13.21 -0.82 9.68
CA GLU A 121 14.59 -0.30 9.58
C GLU A 121 14.71 0.76 8.49
N LEU A 122 14.08 0.55 7.32
CA LEU A 122 14.10 1.53 6.24
C LEU A 122 13.34 2.80 6.63
N ALA A 123 12.15 2.68 7.24
CA ALA A 123 11.37 3.80 7.72
C ALA A 123 12.13 4.62 8.78
N TRP A 124 12.74 3.94 9.75
CA TRP A 124 13.57 4.57 10.77
C TRP A 124 14.81 5.26 10.18
N ALA A 125 15.45 4.59 9.23
CA ALA A 125 16.62 5.14 8.56
C ALA A 125 16.25 6.30 7.63
N SER A 126 15.06 6.34 7.05
CA SER A 126 14.57 7.50 6.32
C SER A 126 14.39 8.70 7.27
N ALA A 127 13.89 8.46 8.48
CA ALA A 127 13.69 9.49 9.48
C ALA A 127 15.01 10.02 10.09
N GLY A 128 15.97 9.16 10.40
CA GLY A 128 17.22 9.52 11.09
C GLY A 128 18.46 9.57 10.20
N GLY A 129 18.35 9.09 8.96
CA GLY A 129 19.52 8.88 8.09
C GLY A 129 20.18 10.15 7.61
N ALA A 130 19.43 11.23 7.41
CA ALA A 130 20.00 12.52 7.05
C ALA A 130 20.88 13.10 8.18
N ALA A 131 20.42 13.01 9.43
CA ALA A 131 21.24 13.42 10.57
C ALA A 131 22.53 12.60 10.65
N ALA A 132 22.42 11.28 10.51
CA ALA A 132 23.60 10.40 10.53
C ALA A 132 24.55 10.66 9.34
N LEU A 133 24.02 11.02 8.16
CA LEU A 133 24.82 11.42 7.00
C LEU A 133 25.65 12.68 7.31
N VAL A 134 25.00 13.69 7.87
CA VAL A 134 25.62 15.00 8.15
C VAL A 134 26.59 14.93 9.33
N LEU A 135 26.25 14.18 10.40
CA LEU A 135 27.00 14.18 11.65
C LEU A 135 28.10 13.09 11.70
N ALA A 136 27.90 11.95 11.01
CA ALA A 136 28.77 10.79 11.13
C ALA A 136 29.50 10.38 9.84
N ASP A 137 28.88 10.55 8.66
CA ASP A 137 29.47 10.08 7.40
C ASP A 137 30.35 11.14 6.72
N ILE A 138 30.02 12.44 6.93
CA ILE A 138 30.76 13.57 6.35
C ILE A 138 31.78 14.10 7.35
N ASP A 139 33.06 13.89 7.07
CA ASP A 139 34.13 14.57 7.80
C ASP A 139 34.30 15.99 7.26
N TRP A 140 33.66 16.92 7.94
CA TRP A 140 33.69 18.34 7.60
C TRP A 140 35.12 18.93 7.80
N ALA A 141 35.98 18.33 8.60
CA ALA A 141 37.37 18.79 8.83
C ALA A 141 38.27 18.50 7.65
N ALA A 142 37.98 17.44 6.90
CA ALA A 142 38.74 16.98 5.74
C ALA A 142 38.43 17.74 4.43
N LEU A 143 37.51 18.71 4.46
CA LEU A 143 37.20 19.51 3.27
C LEU A 143 38.38 20.45 2.95
N PRO A 144 38.84 20.48 1.69
CA PRO A 144 39.91 21.39 1.28
C PRO A 144 39.34 22.82 1.17
N VAL A 145 39.34 23.53 2.26
CA VAL A 145 38.96 24.94 2.33
C VAL A 145 40.20 25.74 2.71
N GLU A 146 40.73 26.49 1.76
CA GLU A 146 41.90 27.31 1.94
C GLU A 146 41.54 28.73 2.36
N GLY A 147 42.43 29.37 3.16
CA GLY A 147 42.36 30.77 3.49
C GLY A 147 41.30 31.21 4.52
N ARG A 148 40.82 32.44 4.41
CA ARG A 148 39.82 33.10 5.32
C ARG A 148 38.50 32.34 5.47
N LEU A 149 38.10 31.52 4.48
CA LEU A 149 36.93 30.66 4.50
C LEU A 149 36.99 29.54 5.56
N ARG A 150 38.17 29.17 6.04
CA ARG A 150 38.30 28.17 7.10
C ARG A 150 37.68 28.63 8.42
N HIS A 151 37.78 29.91 8.75
CA HIS A 151 37.18 30.48 9.95
C HIS A 151 35.66 30.74 9.78
N ALA A 152 35.25 31.11 8.55
CA ALA A 152 33.82 31.30 8.22
C ALA A 152 33.02 29.99 8.09
N ARG A 153 33.68 28.86 7.96
CA ARG A 153 33.06 27.55 7.71
C ARG A 153 32.06 27.16 8.79
N GLY A 154 32.41 27.28 10.07
CA GLY A 154 31.53 26.97 11.19
C GLY A 154 30.26 27.86 11.15
N THR A 155 30.46 29.12 10.83
CA THR A 155 29.36 30.11 10.66
C THR A 155 28.50 29.80 9.47
N VAL A 156 29.07 29.44 8.31
CA VAL A 156 28.33 29.07 7.10
C VAL A 156 27.54 27.78 7.31
N VAL A 157 28.12 26.74 7.90
CA VAL A 157 27.41 25.49 8.22
C VAL A 157 26.33 25.74 9.27
N GLY A 158 26.65 26.54 10.30
CA GLY A 158 25.67 26.94 11.32
C GLY A 158 24.51 27.74 10.74
N LEU A 159 24.78 28.68 9.84
CA LEU A 159 23.75 29.48 9.15
C LEU A 159 22.89 28.60 8.25
N ALA A 160 23.52 27.70 7.46
CA ALA A 160 22.81 26.76 6.60
C ALA A 160 21.91 25.80 7.40
N ALA A 161 22.29 25.40 8.60
CA ALA A 161 21.47 24.62 9.50
C ALA A 161 20.40 25.48 10.23
N ALA A 162 20.68 26.73 10.52
CA ALA A 162 19.76 27.64 11.20
C ALA A 162 18.60 28.10 10.31
N VAL A 163 18.81 28.28 9.01
CA VAL A 163 17.78 28.73 8.07
C VAL A 163 16.55 27.81 8.09
N PRO A 164 16.66 26.47 7.92
CA PRO A 164 15.49 25.59 7.98
C PRO A 164 14.82 25.59 9.36
N VAL A 165 15.62 25.62 10.42
CA VAL A 165 15.08 25.69 11.78
C VAL A 165 14.31 26.99 12.00
N ALA A 166 14.90 28.12 11.59
CA ALA A 166 14.25 29.43 11.68
C ALA A 166 12.98 29.52 10.81
N ALA A 167 12.99 28.89 9.63
CA ALA A 167 11.79 28.82 8.76
C ALA A 167 10.64 28.05 9.41
N VAL A 168 10.94 26.88 10.02
CA VAL A 168 9.93 26.08 10.72
C VAL A 168 9.40 26.79 11.95
N PHE A 169 10.28 27.23 12.84
CA PHE A 169 9.87 27.94 14.06
C PHE A 169 9.23 29.31 13.76
N GLY A 170 9.78 30.07 12.81
CA GLY A 170 9.22 31.33 12.36
C GLY A 170 7.82 31.14 11.80
N GLY A 171 7.59 30.14 10.94
CA GLY A 171 6.27 29.83 10.41
C GLY A 171 5.26 29.42 11.49
N LEU A 172 5.68 28.62 12.48
CA LEU A 172 4.83 28.25 13.61
C LEU A 172 4.49 29.46 14.49
N LEU A 173 5.45 30.37 14.75
CA LEU A 173 5.24 31.59 15.52
C LEU A 173 4.32 32.56 14.81
N MET A 174 4.45 32.69 13.47
CA MET A 174 3.54 33.52 12.66
C MET A 174 2.11 32.99 12.69
N GLN A 175 1.93 31.67 12.67
CA GLN A 175 0.59 31.06 12.81
C GLN A 175 0.03 31.19 14.23
N ALA A 176 0.89 31.25 15.25
CA ALA A 176 0.48 31.36 16.64
C ALA A 176 0.10 32.77 17.05
N ASP A 177 0.75 33.79 16.48
CA ASP A 177 0.53 35.22 16.86
C ASP A 177 0.37 36.09 15.63
N PRO A 178 -0.85 36.66 15.40
CA PRO A 178 -1.12 37.59 14.30
C PRO A 178 -0.34 38.92 14.39
N VAL A 179 0.15 39.32 15.57
CA VAL A 179 0.96 40.55 15.74
C VAL A 179 2.38 40.26 15.24
N PHE A 180 2.93 39.10 15.58
CA PHE A 180 4.23 38.68 15.11
C PHE A 180 4.23 38.50 13.57
N ASP A 181 3.18 37.92 12.99
CA ASP A 181 3.01 37.79 11.55
C ASP A 181 3.03 39.16 10.84
N ARG A 182 2.26 40.13 11.33
CA ARG A 182 2.25 41.50 10.79
C ARG A 182 3.59 42.22 10.95
N LEU A 183 4.30 41.99 12.06
CA LEU A 183 5.59 42.64 12.32
C LEU A 183 6.64 42.09 11.32
N VAL A 184 6.72 40.79 11.17
CA VAL A 184 7.65 40.09 10.26
C VAL A 184 7.34 40.49 8.81
N GLY A 185 6.08 40.42 8.38
CA GLY A 185 5.62 40.81 7.04
C GLY A 185 5.92 42.25 6.67
N ARG A 186 5.74 43.18 7.63
CA ARG A 186 6.08 44.62 7.43
C ARG A 186 7.58 44.87 7.38
N THR A 187 8.36 44.18 8.20
CA THR A 187 9.80 44.41 8.32
C THR A 187 10.57 43.84 7.14
N LEU A 188 10.16 42.66 6.63
CA LEU A 188 10.87 41.98 5.55
C LEU A 188 10.31 42.34 4.17
N GLN A 189 9.08 42.91 4.06
CA GLN A 189 8.35 43.15 2.80
C GLN A 189 8.31 41.92 1.86
N ILE A 190 8.50 40.71 2.43
CA ILE A 190 8.51 39.45 1.75
C ILE A 190 7.35 38.60 2.31
N ASP A 191 6.53 38.07 1.44
CA ASP A 191 5.58 37.03 1.84
C ASP A 191 6.35 35.74 2.21
N LEU A 192 6.53 35.54 3.53
CA LEU A 192 7.30 34.39 4.03
C LEU A 192 6.51 33.07 3.98
N ALA A 193 5.20 33.12 3.83
CA ALA A 193 4.37 31.92 3.83
C ALA A 193 4.67 30.98 2.63
N PRO A 194 4.74 31.48 1.37
CA PRO A 194 5.19 30.67 0.24
C PRO A 194 6.63 30.17 0.40
N LEU A 195 7.55 31.04 0.85
CA LEU A 195 8.95 30.67 1.05
C LEU A 195 9.10 29.57 2.10
N ALA A 196 8.38 29.67 3.22
CA ALA A 196 8.37 28.66 4.27
C ALA A 196 7.77 27.33 3.77
N SER A 197 6.73 27.38 2.93
CA SER A 197 6.14 26.19 2.29
C SER A 197 7.15 25.48 1.39
N HIS A 198 7.78 26.20 0.46
CA HIS A 198 8.80 25.67 -0.43
C HIS A 198 10.00 25.11 0.35
N ALA A 199 10.55 25.89 1.28
CA ALA A 199 11.67 25.43 2.11
C ALA A 199 11.31 24.21 2.94
N GLY A 200 10.11 24.17 3.53
CA GLY A 200 9.62 23.04 4.31
C GLY A 200 9.52 21.78 3.48
N LEU A 201 8.99 21.85 2.27
CA LEU A 201 8.88 20.69 1.36
C LEU A 201 10.26 20.22 0.88
N VAL A 202 11.13 21.15 0.46
CA VAL A 202 12.51 20.80 0.04
C VAL A 202 13.26 20.09 1.16
N LEU A 203 13.16 20.61 2.39
CA LEU A 203 13.83 20.01 3.55
C LEU A 203 13.23 18.68 3.93
N LEU A 204 11.90 18.54 3.97
CA LEU A 204 11.24 17.31 4.32
C LEU A 204 11.59 16.20 3.33
N TRP A 205 11.40 16.44 2.05
CA TRP A 205 11.66 15.44 1.02
C TRP A 205 13.15 15.17 0.82
N GLY A 206 13.98 16.23 0.90
CA GLY A 206 15.45 16.08 0.90
C GLY A 206 15.95 15.27 2.10
N TRP A 207 15.40 15.52 3.28
CA TRP A 207 15.72 14.75 4.49
C TRP A 207 15.37 13.26 4.33
N LEU A 208 14.17 12.95 3.89
CA LEU A 208 13.73 11.57 3.68
C LEU A 208 14.56 10.89 2.57
N ALA A 209 14.80 11.60 1.47
CA ALA A 209 15.62 11.09 0.36
C ALA A 209 17.06 10.80 0.79
N ALA A 210 17.68 11.67 1.60
CA ALA A 210 19.01 11.43 2.14
C ALA A 210 19.09 10.13 2.95
N GLY A 211 18.10 9.88 3.81
CA GLY A 211 17.99 8.65 4.59
C GLY A 211 17.83 7.41 3.72
N VAL A 212 16.91 7.44 2.76
CA VAL A 212 16.66 6.33 1.81
C VAL A 212 17.92 6.03 0.99
N VAL A 213 18.49 7.04 0.31
CA VAL A 213 19.67 6.85 -0.55
C VAL A 213 20.84 6.32 0.28
N ARG A 214 21.08 6.88 1.48
CA ARG A 214 22.11 6.40 2.39
C ARG A 214 21.98 4.91 2.73
N VAL A 215 20.75 4.44 3.00
CA VAL A 215 20.50 3.02 3.33
C VAL A 215 20.66 2.12 2.12
N LEU A 216 20.16 2.55 0.95
CA LEU A 216 20.28 1.77 -0.28
C LEU A 216 21.76 1.57 -0.69
N CYS A 217 22.62 2.57 -0.42
CA CYS A 217 24.05 2.51 -0.70
C CYS A 217 24.87 1.75 0.37
N ARG A 218 24.24 1.34 1.50
CA ARG A 218 24.96 0.55 2.51
C ARG A 218 25.25 -0.86 2.02
N PRO A 219 26.45 -1.38 2.28
CA PRO A 219 26.75 -2.78 2.03
C PRO A 219 25.85 -3.67 2.90
N GLU A 220 25.70 -4.91 2.48
CA GLU A 220 24.96 -5.92 3.21
C GLU A 220 25.68 -6.18 4.55
N ALA A 221 25.11 -5.69 5.64
CA ALA A 221 25.61 -6.01 6.96
C ALA A 221 25.19 -7.43 7.32
N GLY A 222 26.10 -8.22 7.88
CA GLY A 222 25.79 -9.52 8.46
C GLY A 222 24.80 -9.34 9.62
N VAL A 223 23.51 -9.39 9.32
CA VAL A 223 22.45 -9.23 10.31
C VAL A 223 22.36 -10.53 11.09
N ALA A 224 22.62 -10.48 12.38
CA ALA A 224 22.36 -11.60 13.28
C ALA A 224 20.87 -11.98 13.18
N ARG A 225 20.61 -13.16 12.63
CA ARG A 225 19.25 -13.71 12.61
C ARG A 225 18.86 -14.07 14.03
N PRO A 226 17.67 -13.66 14.51
CA PRO A 226 17.17 -14.25 15.74
C PRO A 226 17.10 -15.77 15.51
N ARG A 227 17.80 -16.50 16.37
CA ARG A 227 17.70 -17.97 16.38
C ARG A 227 16.24 -18.30 16.55
N SER A 228 15.76 -19.35 15.84
CA SER A 228 14.41 -19.90 15.99
C SER A 228 14.05 -19.89 17.48
N GLY A 229 13.00 -19.17 17.83
CA GLY A 229 12.57 -18.97 19.21
C GLY A 229 11.87 -20.19 19.83
N GLY A 230 12.25 -21.41 19.46
CA GLY A 230 11.65 -22.64 19.93
C GLY A 230 11.74 -22.84 21.44
N THR A 231 10.92 -22.08 22.17
CA THR A 231 10.78 -22.16 23.63
C THR A 231 9.54 -22.92 24.05
N LEU A 232 8.55 -23.05 23.16
CA LEU A 232 7.29 -23.74 23.48
C LEU A 232 7.33 -25.21 23.07
N GLY A 233 6.74 -26.06 23.93
CA GLY A 233 6.58 -27.46 23.66
C GLY A 233 5.41 -27.76 22.72
N LEU A 234 5.39 -28.97 22.14
CA LEU A 234 4.26 -29.43 21.33
C LEU A 234 2.95 -29.51 22.15
N GLY A 235 3.06 -29.74 23.47
CA GLY A 235 1.88 -29.76 24.35
C GLY A 235 1.13 -28.44 24.30
N GLU A 236 1.82 -27.35 24.45
CA GLU A 236 1.23 -26.00 24.48
C GLU A 236 0.70 -25.58 23.11
N VAL A 237 1.56 -25.60 22.09
CA VAL A 237 1.17 -25.20 20.71
C VAL A 237 0.11 -26.16 20.15
N GLY A 238 0.27 -27.48 20.36
CA GLY A 238 -0.66 -28.48 19.86
C GLY A 238 -2.03 -28.39 20.51
N THR A 239 -2.09 -28.07 21.81
CA THR A 239 -3.38 -27.87 22.52
C THR A 239 -4.12 -26.67 21.97
N VAL A 240 -3.42 -25.51 21.77
CA VAL A 240 -4.05 -24.32 21.18
C VAL A 240 -4.59 -24.62 19.78
N LEU A 241 -3.80 -25.25 18.91
CA LEU A 241 -4.24 -25.60 17.57
C LEU A 241 -5.41 -26.58 17.59
N ALA A 242 -5.36 -27.62 18.44
CA ALA A 242 -6.45 -28.60 18.54
C ALA A 242 -7.77 -27.99 19.04
N VAL A 243 -7.72 -27.05 20.00
CA VAL A 243 -8.91 -26.34 20.47
C VAL A 243 -9.50 -25.45 19.38
N VAL A 244 -8.65 -24.73 18.63
CA VAL A 244 -9.09 -23.90 17.51
C VAL A 244 -9.64 -24.76 16.38
N ASP A 245 -8.99 -25.88 16.05
CA ASP A 245 -9.47 -26.85 15.06
C ASP A 245 -10.84 -27.42 15.42
N LEU A 246 -11.04 -27.78 16.70
CA LEU A 246 -12.33 -28.25 17.20
C LEU A 246 -13.41 -27.18 17.07
N LEU A 247 -13.08 -25.93 17.40
CA LEU A 247 -14.00 -24.79 17.26
C LEU A 247 -14.37 -24.58 15.77
N PHE A 248 -13.37 -24.59 14.88
CA PHE A 248 -13.61 -24.44 13.44
C PHE A 248 -14.41 -25.63 12.86
N LEU A 249 -14.12 -26.84 13.31
CA LEU A 249 -14.88 -28.02 12.91
C LEU A 249 -16.34 -27.93 13.35
N ALA A 250 -16.59 -27.56 14.61
CA ALA A 250 -17.95 -27.36 15.12
C ALA A 250 -18.69 -26.30 14.30
N PHE A 251 -18.02 -25.18 14.00
CA PHE A 251 -18.58 -24.12 13.17
C PHE A 251 -18.90 -24.60 11.73
N VAL A 252 -17.98 -25.33 11.09
CA VAL A 252 -18.18 -25.88 9.73
C VAL A 252 -19.34 -26.89 9.72
N VAL A 253 -19.45 -27.77 10.72
CA VAL A 253 -20.57 -28.72 10.85
C VAL A 253 -21.90 -28.00 10.95
N VAL A 254 -21.97 -26.94 11.76
CA VAL A 254 -23.18 -26.12 11.87
C VAL A 254 -23.49 -25.44 10.53
N GLN A 255 -22.47 -24.87 9.86
CA GLN A 255 -22.64 -24.22 8.56
C GLN A 255 -23.15 -25.16 7.47
N PHE A 256 -22.69 -26.40 7.44
CA PHE A 256 -23.14 -27.40 6.47
C PHE A 256 -24.67 -27.57 6.49
N ARG A 257 -25.29 -27.57 7.68
CA ARG A 257 -26.76 -27.66 7.81
C ARG A 257 -27.46 -26.46 7.14
N TYR A 258 -26.90 -25.25 7.25
CA TYR A 258 -27.48 -24.05 6.68
C TYR A 258 -27.20 -23.87 5.18
N LEU A 259 -26.01 -24.27 4.72
CA LEU A 259 -25.64 -24.22 3.29
C LEU A 259 -26.49 -25.15 2.43
N PHE A 260 -26.78 -26.35 2.93
CA PHE A 260 -27.55 -27.38 2.21
C PHE A 260 -29.04 -27.41 2.55
N GLY A 261 -29.45 -26.74 3.65
CA GLY A 261 -30.85 -26.68 4.10
C GLY A 261 -31.72 -25.67 3.38
N GLY A 262 -31.15 -24.82 2.53
CA GLY A 262 -31.86 -23.86 1.71
C GLY A 262 -32.45 -22.65 2.46
N ALA A 263 -33.09 -21.77 1.70
CA ALA A 263 -33.66 -20.50 2.20
C ALA A 263 -34.78 -20.70 3.23
N ASP A 264 -35.54 -21.78 3.13
CA ASP A 264 -36.69 -22.05 3.99
C ASP A 264 -36.25 -22.50 5.40
N LEU A 265 -35.14 -23.24 5.50
CA LEU A 265 -34.55 -23.64 6.78
C LEU A 265 -33.98 -22.40 7.51
N VAL A 266 -33.33 -21.49 6.78
CA VAL A 266 -32.78 -20.27 7.37
C VAL A 266 -33.89 -19.36 7.90
N ARG A 267 -34.97 -19.15 7.10
CA ARG A 267 -36.13 -18.35 7.54
C ARG A 267 -36.81 -18.96 8.77
N GLY A 268 -37.02 -20.28 8.77
CA GLY A 268 -37.72 -20.98 9.85
C GLY A 268 -36.97 -20.94 11.18
N LEU A 269 -35.64 -20.95 11.16
CA LEU A 269 -34.82 -20.99 12.37
C LEU A 269 -34.34 -19.62 12.87
N THR A 270 -34.16 -18.65 11.98
CA THR A 270 -33.54 -17.35 12.33
C THR A 270 -34.52 -16.17 12.23
N GLY A 271 -35.66 -16.32 11.54
CA GLY A 271 -36.62 -15.24 11.31
C GLY A 271 -36.11 -14.12 10.39
N VAL A 272 -34.87 -14.21 9.85
CA VAL A 272 -34.26 -13.20 8.98
C VAL A 272 -34.29 -13.64 7.52
N SER A 273 -34.26 -12.67 6.59
CA SER A 273 -34.15 -12.98 5.18
C SER A 273 -32.81 -13.65 4.86
N TYR A 274 -32.77 -14.49 3.82
CA TYR A 274 -31.55 -15.17 3.41
C TYR A 274 -30.40 -14.20 3.06
N ALA A 275 -30.75 -13.06 2.48
CA ALA A 275 -29.80 -11.99 2.16
C ALA A 275 -29.25 -11.29 3.43
N GLU A 276 -30.07 -11.13 4.46
CA GLU A 276 -29.64 -10.57 5.74
C GLU A 276 -28.76 -11.56 6.53
N TYR A 277 -29.09 -12.86 6.49
CA TYR A 277 -28.24 -13.92 6.99
C TYR A 277 -26.88 -13.94 6.29
N ALA A 278 -26.84 -13.78 4.95
CA ALA A 278 -25.61 -13.72 4.19
C ALA A 278 -24.73 -12.52 4.59
N ARG A 279 -25.35 -11.40 5.00
CA ARG A 279 -24.65 -10.21 5.47
C ARG A 279 -24.05 -10.40 6.87
N ARG A 280 -24.75 -11.08 7.76
CA ARG A 280 -24.31 -11.29 9.14
C ARG A 280 -23.16 -12.32 9.19
N GLY A 281 -22.13 -12.01 9.95
CA GLY A 281 -21.01 -12.92 10.21
C GLY A 281 -20.02 -13.08 9.06
N PHE A 282 -20.20 -12.38 7.92
CA PHE A 282 -19.30 -12.49 6.78
C PHE A 282 -17.91 -11.90 7.09
N PHE A 283 -17.87 -10.66 7.62
CA PHE A 283 -16.61 -10.00 7.94
C PHE A 283 -15.86 -10.72 9.06
N GLU A 284 -16.58 -11.32 10.00
CA GLU A 284 -16.04 -12.14 11.08
C GLU A 284 -15.31 -13.37 10.53
N LEU A 285 -15.90 -14.05 9.53
CA LEU A 285 -15.25 -15.21 8.88
C LEU A 285 -13.95 -14.82 8.17
N VAL A 286 -13.97 -13.70 7.45
CA VAL A 286 -12.77 -13.19 6.78
C VAL A 286 -11.71 -12.80 7.80
N THR A 287 -12.12 -12.19 8.92
CA THR A 287 -11.22 -11.82 10.02
C THR A 287 -10.60 -13.03 10.68
N VAL A 288 -11.41 -14.07 10.95
CA VAL A 288 -10.92 -15.36 11.50
C VAL A 288 -9.88 -15.98 10.57
N ALA A 289 -10.16 -16.04 9.26
CA ALA A 289 -9.22 -16.57 8.29
C ALA A 289 -7.92 -15.74 8.22
N ALA A 290 -8.03 -14.41 8.26
CA ALA A 290 -6.86 -13.52 8.26
C ALA A 290 -6.01 -13.66 9.53
N LEU A 291 -6.62 -13.82 10.70
CA LEU A 291 -5.92 -14.01 11.98
C LEU A 291 -5.30 -15.41 12.13
N SER A 292 -5.85 -16.41 11.46
CA SER A 292 -5.33 -17.78 11.50
C SER A 292 -3.95 -17.89 10.88
N LEU A 293 -3.64 -17.08 9.85
CA LEU A 293 -2.33 -17.10 9.20
C LEU A 293 -1.19 -16.66 10.13
N PRO A 294 -1.24 -15.49 10.81
CA PRO A 294 -0.24 -15.10 11.82
C PRO A 294 -0.13 -16.13 12.94
N MET A 295 -1.26 -16.71 13.40
CA MET A 295 -1.28 -17.74 14.43
C MET A 295 -0.52 -19.00 14.00
N LEU A 296 -0.74 -19.49 12.78
CA LEU A 296 -0.02 -20.63 12.21
C LEU A 296 1.48 -20.35 12.04
N LEU A 297 1.83 -19.14 11.61
CA LEU A 297 3.23 -18.72 11.48
C LEU A 297 3.92 -18.61 12.83
N LEU A 298 3.23 -18.07 13.83
CA LEU A 298 3.74 -17.97 15.19
C LEU A 298 3.92 -19.37 15.82
N ALA A 299 2.96 -20.26 15.60
CA ALA A 299 3.03 -21.66 16.02
C ALA A 299 4.22 -22.38 15.39
N ASP A 300 4.44 -22.23 14.08
CA ASP A 300 5.61 -22.80 13.37
C ASP A 300 6.93 -22.21 13.88
N TRP A 301 6.96 -20.90 14.16
CA TRP A 301 8.16 -20.22 14.67
C TRP A 301 8.50 -20.63 16.10
N SER A 302 7.49 -20.79 16.96
CA SER A 302 7.66 -21.11 18.39
C SER A 302 8.04 -22.57 18.66
N LEU A 303 7.79 -23.48 17.70
CA LEU A 303 7.98 -24.90 17.88
C LEU A 303 9.42 -25.32 17.55
N ASP A 304 10.03 -26.10 18.47
CA ASP A 304 11.30 -26.77 18.16
C ASP A 304 11.05 -27.94 17.19
N GLN A 305 11.41 -27.74 15.93
CA GLN A 305 11.17 -28.70 14.85
C GLN A 305 12.25 -29.79 14.72
N ARG A 306 13.22 -29.86 15.64
CA ARG A 306 14.27 -30.88 15.61
C ARG A 306 13.72 -32.29 15.87
N ASP A 307 12.60 -32.39 16.60
CA ASP A 307 11.90 -33.63 16.84
C ASP A 307 10.94 -33.95 15.68
N PRO A 308 11.16 -35.02 14.90
CA PRO A 308 10.34 -35.37 13.74
C PRO A 308 8.89 -35.72 14.12
N LEU A 309 8.65 -36.25 15.33
CA LEU A 309 7.29 -36.58 15.80
C LEU A 309 6.51 -35.31 16.07
N ARG A 310 7.14 -34.31 16.70
CA ARG A 310 6.53 -32.99 16.94
C ARG A 310 6.18 -32.29 15.63
N ALA A 311 7.11 -32.27 14.67
CA ALA A 311 6.89 -31.70 13.36
C ALA A 311 5.72 -32.38 12.61
N ARG A 312 5.58 -33.71 12.71
CA ARG A 312 4.46 -34.45 12.08
C ARG A 312 3.10 -34.11 12.73
N ARG A 313 3.04 -34.01 14.05
CA ARG A 313 1.79 -33.67 14.75
C ARG A 313 1.37 -32.24 14.44
N PHE A 314 2.28 -31.29 14.50
CA PHE A 314 2.04 -29.90 14.09
C PHE A 314 1.50 -29.84 12.65
N ARG A 315 2.14 -30.52 11.69
CA ARG A 315 1.70 -30.54 10.29
C ARG A 315 0.28 -31.07 10.13
N ARG A 316 -0.12 -32.10 10.89
CA ARG A 316 -1.48 -32.64 10.82
C ARG A 316 -2.52 -31.65 11.32
N LEU A 317 -2.28 -31.01 12.47
CA LEU A 317 -3.18 -29.99 13.02
C LEU A 317 -3.24 -28.78 12.09
N ALA A 318 -2.10 -28.26 11.66
CA ALA A 318 -2.07 -27.13 10.74
C ALA A 318 -2.72 -27.44 9.37
N LEU A 319 -2.59 -28.66 8.86
CA LEU A 319 -3.29 -29.09 7.62
C LEU A 319 -4.80 -29.16 7.85
N LEU A 320 -5.26 -29.71 8.98
CA LEU A 320 -6.68 -29.71 9.33
C LEU A 320 -7.23 -28.28 9.40
N MET A 321 -6.51 -27.38 10.07
CA MET A 321 -6.87 -25.96 10.14
C MET A 321 -6.99 -25.34 8.75
N LEU A 322 -6.02 -25.55 7.85
CA LEU A 322 -6.07 -25.06 6.48
C LEU A 322 -7.32 -25.55 5.73
N LEU A 323 -7.62 -26.84 5.82
CA LEU A 323 -8.81 -27.41 5.18
C LEU A 323 -10.11 -26.80 5.73
N LEU A 324 -10.21 -26.62 7.04
CA LEU A 324 -11.37 -25.97 7.67
C LEU A 324 -11.49 -24.51 7.24
N LEU A 325 -10.37 -23.77 7.19
CA LEU A 325 -10.33 -22.40 6.70
C LEU A 325 -10.73 -22.28 5.23
N ASP A 326 -10.29 -23.20 4.36
CA ASP A 326 -10.69 -23.20 2.96
C ASP A 326 -12.20 -23.43 2.81
N VAL A 327 -12.80 -24.32 3.61
CA VAL A 327 -14.26 -24.52 3.65
C VAL A 327 -14.97 -23.26 4.14
N MET A 328 -14.45 -22.60 5.17
CA MET A 328 -15.02 -21.35 5.70
C MET A 328 -14.93 -20.22 4.68
N LEU A 329 -13.79 -20.08 3.98
CA LEU A 329 -13.61 -19.09 2.90
C LEU A 329 -14.53 -19.37 1.70
N ALA A 330 -14.69 -20.63 1.31
CA ALA A 330 -15.63 -21.02 0.27
C ALA A 330 -17.08 -20.66 0.65
N SER A 331 -17.47 -20.91 1.91
CA SER A 331 -18.77 -20.47 2.44
C SER A 331 -18.92 -18.95 2.44
N ALA A 332 -17.87 -18.21 2.82
CA ALA A 332 -17.88 -16.75 2.81
C ALA A 332 -18.00 -16.19 1.39
N LEU A 333 -17.29 -16.77 0.40
CA LEU A 333 -17.40 -16.41 -1.02
C LEU A 333 -18.82 -16.66 -1.56
N PHE A 334 -19.42 -17.79 -1.21
CA PHE A 334 -20.80 -18.11 -1.59
C PHE A 334 -21.79 -17.09 -1.00
N ARG A 335 -21.66 -16.76 0.29
CA ARG A 335 -22.47 -15.72 0.96
C ARG A 335 -22.29 -14.35 0.31
N MET A 336 -21.05 -13.96 -0.04
CA MET A 336 -20.76 -12.72 -0.73
C MET A 336 -21.45 -12.65 -2.10
N ARG A 337 -21.44 -13.75 -2.85
CA ARG A 337 -22.14 -13.84 -4.13
C ARG A 337 -23.65 -13.58 -3.95
N LEU A 338 -24.31 -14.27 -3.02
CA LEU A 338 -25.73 -14.08 -2.73
C LEU A 338 -26.04 -12.64 -2.29
N TYR A 339 -25.16 -12.07 -1.47
CA TYR A 339 -25.29 -10.69 -1.01
C TYR A 339 -25.17 -9.69 -2.17
N THR A 340 -24.24 -9.93 -3.09
CA THR A 340 -24.06 -9.10 -4.30
C THR A 340 -25.26 -9.23 -5.25
N GLU A 341 -25.80 -10.43 -5.44
CA GLU A 341 -26.99 -10.66 -6.25
C GLU A 341 -28.22 -9.90 -5.71
N SER A 342 -28.36 -9.83 -4.37
CA SER A 342 -29.49 -9.17 -3.73
C SER A 342 -29.36 -7.63 -3.68
N TYR A 343 -28.18 -7.12 -3.34
CA TYR A 343 -27.98 -5.70 -3.02
C TYR A 343 -27.03 -4.96 -3.99
N GLY A 344 -26.53 -5.62 -5.03
CA GLY A 344 -25.56 -5.05 -5.96
C GLY A 344 -24.11 -5.19 -5.48
N LEU A 345 -23.19 -4.79 -6.34
CA LEU A 345 -21.76 -4.82 -6.06
C LEU A 345 -21.28 -3.43 -5.57
N THR A 346 -20.46 -3.43 -4.52
CA THR A 346 -19.80 -2.21 -4.01
C THR A 346 -18.30 -2.42 -3.94
N GLU A 347 -17.53 -1.32 -3.84
CA GLU A 347 -16.06 -1.41 -3.67
C GLU A 347 -15.68 -2.32 -2.51
N LEU A 348 -16.31 -2.15 -1.35
CA LEU A 348 -16.03 -2.97 -0.18
C LEU A 348 -16.22 -4.47 -0.47
N ARG A 349 -17.32 -4.86 -1.13
CA ARG A 349 -17.60 -6.26 -1.48
C ARG A 349 -16.61 -6.79 -2.52
N PHE A 350 -16.28 -5.98 -3.51
CA PHE A 350 -15.31 -6.34 -4.54
C PHE A 350 -13.92 -6.58 -3.95
N TYR A 351 -13.40 -5.61 -3.20
CA TYR A 351 -12.06 -5.72 -2.60
C TYR A 351 -11.99 -6.80 -1.51
N THR A 352 -13.06 -7.01 -0.74
CA THR A 352 -13.10 -8.12 0.21
C THR A 352 -13.10 -9.48 -0.49
N THR A 353 -13.79 -9.59 -1.63
CA THR A 353 -13.74 -10.82 -2.47
C THR A 353 -12.32 -11.06 -3.01
N ALA A 354 -11.65 -10.02 -3.49
CA ALA A 354 -10.26 -10.10 -3.93
C ALA A 354 -9.30 -10.48 -2.77
N PHE A 355 -9.53 -9.93 -1.58
CA PHE A 355 -8.77 -10.27 -0.38
C PHE A 355 -8.95 -11.74 0.04
N MET A 356 -10.18 -12.27 -0.03
CA MET A 356 -10.42 -13.70 0.19
C MET A 356 -9.67 -14.56 -0.82
N GLY A 357 -9.68 -14.18 -2.11
CA GLY A 357 -8.90 -14.85 -3.13
C GLY A 357 -7.41 -14.83 -2.84
N TRP A 358 -6.88 -13.72 -2.37
CA TRP A 358 -5.49 -13.62 -1.91
C TRP A 358 -5.22 -14.52 -0.70
N LEU A 359 -6.12 -14.58 0.30
CA LEU A 359 -5.99 -15.47 1.46
C LEU A 359 -5.91 -16.94 1.03
N VAL A 360 -6.78 -17.39 0.12
CA VAL A 360 -6.73 -18.76 -0.42
C VAL A 360 -5.36 -19.05 -1.04
N LEU A 361 -4.82 -18.13 -1.85
CA LEU A 361 -3.50 -18.28 -2.45
C LEU A 361 -2.39 -18.39 -1.39
N VAL A 362 -2.44 -17.53 -0.36
CA VAL A 362 -1.41 -17.50 0.69
C VAL A 362 -1.52 -18.69 1.63
N LEU A 363 -2.73 -19.14 1.99
CA LEU A 363 -2.95 -20.35 2.79
C LEU A 363 -2.50 -21.61 2.03
N GLY A 364 -2.84 -21.72 0.75
CA GLY A 364 -2.35 -22.79 -0.12
C GLY A 364 -0.82 -22.78 -0.23
N TRP A 365 -0.21 -21.58 -0.34
CA TRP A 365 1.25 -21.43 -0.37
C TRP A 365 1.90 -21.78 0.98
N PHE A 366 1.23 -21.48 2.11
CA PHE A 366 1.65 -21.93 3.42
C PHE A 366 1.72 -23.45 3.50
N GLY A 367 0.67 -24.15 3.04
CA GLY A 367 0.63 -25.61 2.94
C GLY A 367 1.73 -26.17 2.04
N ALA A 368 1.99 -25.53 0.90
CA ALA A 368 2.99 -25.97 -0.06
C ALA A 368 4.44 -25.73 0.39
N THR A 369 4.68 -24.81 1.31
CA THR A 369 6.01 -24.39 1.75
C THR A 369 6.29 -24.70 3.21
N VAL A 370 5.59 -24.07 4.14
CA VAL A 370 5.85 -24.18 5.58
C VAL A 370 5.61 -25.60 6.06
N LEU A 371 4.48 -26.21 5.70
CA LEU A 371 4.19 -27.59 6.10
C LEU A 371 5.11 -28.64 5.45
N ARG A 372 5.81 -28.25 4.37
CA ARG A 372 6.84 -29.11 3.73
C ARG A 372 8.26 -28.79 4.22
N GLY A 373 8.40 -27.99 5.28
CA GLY A 373 9.69 -27.63 5.85
C GLY A 373 10.50 -26.60 5.04
N ARG A 374 9.86 -25.91 4.08
CA ARG A 374 10.47 -24.89 3.22
C ARG A 374 10.01 -23.48 3.61
N ARG A 375 9.91 -23.20 4.91
CA ARG A 375 9.39 -21.93 5.45
C ARG A 375 10.10 -20.68 4.92
N GLU A 376 11.38 -20.83 4.54
CA GLU A 376 12.17 -19.74 3.93
C GLU A 376 11.53 -19.19 2.65
N ARG A 377 10.76 -20.00 1.91
CA ARG A 377 10.12 -19.59 0.65
C ARG A 377 8.77 -18.93 0.86
N PHE A 378 8.22 -19.01 2.07
CA PHE A 378 6.87 -18.53 2.33
C PHE A 378 6.74 -17.02 2.11
N GLY A 379 7.63 -16.21 2.68
CA GLY A 379 7.59 -14.76 2.59
C GLY A 379 7.60 -14.24 1.15
N THR A 380 8.53 -14.76 0.33
CA THR A 380 8.62 -14.37 -1.09
C THR A 380 7.36 -14.74 -1.87
N GLY A 381 6.82 -15.96 -1.64
CA GLY A 381 5.63 -16.38 -2.36
C GLY A 381 4.37 -15.65 -1.94
N ALA A 382 4.22 -15.33 -0.65
CA ALA A 382 3.13 -14.49 -0.15
C ALA A 382 3.16 -13.07 -0.76
N LEU A 383 4.36 -12.51 -0.90
CA LEU A 383 4.58 -11.22 -1.55
C LEU A 383 4.22 -11.27 -3.05
N LEU A 384 4.71 -12.29 -3.76
CA LEU A 384 4.39 -12.49 -5.17
C LEU A 384 2.88 -12.72 -5.39
N ALA A 385 2.22 -13.47 -4.51
CA ALA A 385 0.76 -13.61 -4.53
C ALA A 385 0.05 -12.25 -4.36
N GLY A 386 0.55 -11.39 -3.46
CA GLY A 386 0.05 -10.02 -3.30
C GLY A 386 0.21 -9.18 -4.57
N TRP A 387 1.40 -9.21 -5.19
CA TRP A 387 1.63 -8.48 -6.45
C TRP A 387 0.81 -9.01 -7.61
N LEU A 388 0.61 -10.33 -7.68
CA LEU A 388 -0.24 -10.95 -8.70
C LEU A 388 -1.70 -10.48 -8.56
N VAL A 389 -2.25 -10.49 -7.34
CA VAL A 389 -3.60 -10.00 -7.07
C VAL A 389 -3.70 -8.51 -7.36
N LEU A 390 -2.71 -7.71 -6.95
CA LEU A 390 -2.68 -6.28 -7.22
C LEU A 390 -2.63 -5.98 -8.73
N ALA A 391 -1.84 -6.72 -9.49
CA ALA A 391 -1.81 -6.62 -10.94
C ALA A 391 -3.16 -7.01 -11.56
N ALA A 392 -3.77 -8.10 -11.09
CA ALA A 392 -5.10 -8.52 -11.53
C ALA A 392 -6.16 -7.44 -11.24
N LEU A 393 -6.12 -6.79 -10.08
CA LEU A 393 -7.01 -5.69 -9.72
C LEU A 393 -6.83 -4.48 -10.64
N ASN A 394 -5.59 -4.08 -10.93
CA ASN A 394 -5.31 -2.99 -11.86
C ASN A 394 -5.80 -3.30 -13.28
N LEU A 395 -5.67 -4.55 -13.74
CA LEU A 395 -6.16 -5.01 -15.05
C LEU A 395 -7.68 -5.08 -15.09
N ALA A 396 -8.31 -5.62 -14.05
CA ALA A 396 -9.76 -5.84 -13.97
C ALA A 396 -10.56 -4.53 -13.96
N ASN A 397 -9.99 -3.41 -13.50
CA ASN A 397 -10.69 -2.14 -13.33
C ASN A 397 -11.93 -2.29 -12.43
N PRO A 398 -11.77 -2.37 -11.11
CA PRO A 398 -12.84 -2.66 -10.16
C PRO A 398 -14.07 -1.78 -10.34
N ASP A 399 -13.89 -0.46 -10.47
CA ASP A 399 -15.01 0.49 -10.56
C ASP A 399 -15.81 0.31 -11.84
N ALA A 400 -15.15 -0.04 -12.96
CA ALA A 400 -15.88 -0.37 -14.20
C ALA A 400 -16.64 -1.68 -14.08
N VAL A 401 -16.08 -2.69 -13.37
CA VAL A 401 -16.78 -3.96 -13.11
C VAL A 401 -17.98 -3.73 -12.19
N ILE A 402 -17.83 -2.94 -11.13
CA ILE A 402 -18.91 -2.58 -10.21
C ILE A 402 -20.02 -1.86 -10.95
N ALA A 403 -19.69 -0.85 -11.75
CA ALA A 403 -20.65 -0.13 -12.58
C ALA A 403 -21.37 -1.09 -13.54
N GLY A 404 -20.65 -1.97 -14.24
CA GLY A 404 -21.22 -2.95 -15.16
C GLY A 404 -22.22 -3.88 -14.47
N VAL A 405 -21.83 -4.52 -13.38
CA VAL A 405 -22.71 -5.43 -12.61
C VAL A 405 -23.97 -4.73 -12.12
N ASN A 406 -23.85 -3.49 -11.62
CA ASN A 406 -25.03 -2.74 -11.13
C ASN A 406 -25.93 -2.26 -12.26
N LEU A 407 -25.38 -1.92 -13.43
CA LEU A 407 -26.16 -1.61 -14.64
C LEU A 407 -26.91 -2.84 -15.18
N ASP A 408 -26.25 -4.01 -15.22
CA ASP A 408 -26.89 -5.26 -15.64
C ASP A 408 -28.04 -5.65 -14.70
N ARG A 409 -27.88 -5.43 -13.39
CA ARG A 409 -28.94 -5.61 -12.41
C ARG A 409 -30.10 -4.63 -12.62
N ALA A 410 -29.80 -3.38 -12.93
CA ALA A 410 -30.82 -2.37 -13.24
C ALA A 410 -31.59 -2.73 -14.51
N ALA A 411 -30.90 -3.25 -15.53
CA ALA A 411 -31.55 -3.77 -16.74
C ALA A 411 -32.48 -4.97 -16.47
N ALA A 412 -32.20 -5.74 -15.39
CA ALA A 412 -33.04 -6.83 -14.90
C ALA A 412 -34.16 -6.36 -13.94
N GLY A 413 -34.47 -5.06 -13.88
CA GLY A 413 -35.56 -4.48 -13.07
C GLY A 413 -35.24 -4.28 -11.59
N ARG A 414 -33.95 -4.31 -11.19
CA ARG A 414 -33.52 -3.97 -9.84
C ARG A 414 -33.22 -2.47 -9.74
N PRO A 415 -33.43 -1.82 -8.58
CA PRO A 415 -33.14 -0.40 -8.43
C PRO A 415 -31.64 -0.10 -8.63
N LEU A 416 -31.35 0.99 -9.34
CA LEU A 416 -30.01 1.55 -9.47
C LEU A 416 -29.78 2.62 -8.39
N ASP A 417 -28.77 2.43 -7.55
CA ASP A 417 -28.34 3.44 -6.57
C ASP A 417 -27.54 4.54 -7.30
N ALA A 418 -28.23 5.65 -7.59
CA ALA A 418 -27.64 6.76 -8.33
C ALA A 418 -26.62 7.56 -7.50
N ASP A 419 -26.73 7.57 -6.18
CA ASP A 419 -25.79 8.24 -5.29
C ASP A 419 -24.49 7.45 -5.23
N TYR A 420 -24.58 6.17 -4.99
CA TYR A 420 -23.41 5.28 -5.02
C TYR A 420 -22.72 5.25 -6.40
N ALA A 421 -23.49 5.25 -7.49
CA ALA A 421 -22.93 5.33 -8.84
C ALA A 421 -22.04 6.57 -9.04
N ALA A 422 -22.44 7.69 -8.45
CA ALA A 422 -21.65 8.93 -8.50
C ALA A 422 -20.41 8.91 -7.59
N GLU A 423 -20.33 8.03 -6.59
CA GLU A 423 -19.15 7.89 -5.71
C GLU A 423 -17.97 7.15 -6.37
N LEU A 424 -18.23 6.33 -7.39
CA LEU A 424 -17.20 5.59 -8.10
C LEU A 424 -16.21 6.52 -8.83
N SER A 425 -14.99 6.05 -9.05
CA SER A 425 -13.94 6.83 -9.73
C SER A 425 -14.21 7.04 -11.22
N ALA A 426 -13.39 7.87 -11.87
CA ALA A 426 -13.46 8.10 -13.31
C ALA A 426 -13.32 6.83 -14.16
N ASP A 427 -12.75 5.77 -13.58
CA ASP A 427 -12.64 4.46 -14.21
C ASP A 427 -13.99 3.83 -14.57
N ALA A 428 -15.07 4.18 -13.85
CA ALA A 428 -16.41 3.68 -14.08
C ALA A 428 -17.16 4.42 -15.21
N LEU A 429 -16.76 5.64 -15.57
CA LEU A 429 -17.46 6.49 -16.55
C LEU A 429 -17.71 5.83 -17.90
N PRO A 430 -16.75 5.09 -18.50
CA PRO A 430 -17.01 4.39 -19.76
C PRO A 430 -18.11 3.33 -19.67
N ALA A 431 -18.26 2.68 -18.50
CA ALA A 431 -19.33 1.69 -18.27
C ALA A 431 -20.70 2.38 -18.16
N PHE A 432 -20.77 3.46 -17.37
CA PHE A 432 -22.02 4.23 -17.23
C PHE A 432 -22.48 4.81 -18.57
N ARG A 433 -21.60 5.40 -19.36
CA ARG A 433 -21.98 5.94 -20.68
C ARG A 433 -22.53 4.90 -21.65
N ARG A 434 -22.08 3.67 -21.55
CA ARG A 434 -22.60 2.57 -22.39
C ARG A 434 -23.90 1.98 -21.85
N GLY A 435 -24.07 1.97 -20.53
CA GLY A 435 -25.16 1.26 -19.87
C GLY A 435 -26.39 2.11 -19.60
N LEU A 436 -26.24 3.35 -19.12
CA LEU A 436 -27.36 4.22 -18.75
C LEU A 436 -28.37 4.46 -19.90
N PRO A 437 -27.94 4.69 -21.17
CA PRO A 437 -28.88 4.90 -22.28
C PRO A 437 -29.77 3.70 -22.56
N ARG A 438 -29.42 2.50 -22.09
CA ARG A 438 -30.19 1.28 -22.30
C ARG A 438 -31.34 1.10 -21.29
N LEU A 439 -31.25 1.81 -20.16
CA LEU A 439 -32.22 1.66 -19.07
C LEU A 439 -33.45 2.54 -19.29
N GLY A 440 -33.29 3.79 -19.74
CA GLY A 440 -34.38 4.73 -20.00
C GLY A 440 -35.22 5.09 -18.76
N THR A 441 -34.69 4.80 -17.54
CA THR A 441 -35.45 4.99 -16.29
C THR A 441 -35.13 6.32 -15.63
N VAL A 442 -36.00 6.74 -14.71
CA VAL A 442 -35.80 7.95 -13.89
C VAL A 442 -34.49 7.86 -13.08
N GLU A 443 -34.19 6.67 -12.55
CA GLU A 443 -32.97 6.40 -11.79
C GLU A 443 -31.71 6.52 -12.67
N ALA A 444 -31.78 6.08 -13.93
CA ALA A 444 -30.69 6.22 -14.88
C ALA A 444 -30.41 7.70 -15.18
N CYS A 445 -31.47 8.52 -15.36
CA CYS A 445 -31.31 9.95 -15.56
C CYS A 445 -30.82 10.68 -14.31
N ALA A 446 -31.27 10.27 -13.13
CA ALA A 446 -30.73 10.78 -11.87
C ALA A 446 -29.24 10.45 -11.71
N ALA A 447 -28.82 9.23 -12.05
CA ALA A 447 -27.41 8.83 -12.03
C ALA A 447 -26.59 9.64 -13.05
N ALA A 448 -27.08 9.81 -14.28
CA ALA A 448 -26.42 10.62 -15.31
C ALA A 448 -26.18 12.06 -14.83
N THR A 449 -27.21 12.70 -14.28
CA THR A 449 -27.14 14.08 -13.78
C THR A 449 -26.12 14.22 -12.62
N ARG A 450 -26.08 13.24 -11.69
CA ARG A 450 -25.10 13.26 -10.57
C ARG A 450 -23.68 13.06 -11.07
N LEU A 451 -23.48 12.11 -12.00
CA LEU A 451 -22.18 11.87 -12.62
C LEU A 451 -21.67 13.09 -13.39
N GLU A 452 -22.55 13.77 -14.14
CA GLU A 452 -22.18 15.00 -14.85
C GLU A 452 -21.79 16.11 -13.91
N ARG A 453 -22.56 16.35 -12.84
CA ARG A 453 -22.24 17.37 -11.83
C ARG A 453 -20.87 17.10 -11.21
N ARG A 454 -20.63 15.90 -10.70
CA ARG A 454 -19.35 15.55 -10.07
C ARG A 454 -18.19 15.64 -11.04
N TRP A 455 -18.29 14.99 -12.19
CA TRP A 455 -17.18 14.88 -13.11
C TRP A 455 -17.03 16.09 -14.05
N GLY A 456 -18.05 16.92 -14.18
CA GLY A 456 -17.96 18.22 -14.84
C GLY A 456 -17.06 19.17 -14.07
N ASP A 457 -17.27 19.30 -12.76
CA ASP A 457 -16.51 20.19 -11.87
C ASP A 457 -15.07 19.68 -11.61
N GLU A 458 -14.89 18.38 -11.36
CA GLU A 458 -13.55 17.79 -11.13
C GLU A 458 -12.62 17.87 -12.34
N ARG A 459 -13.16 17.88 -13.56
CA ARG A 459 -12.38 18.07 -14.80
C ARG A 459 -11.87 19.49 -15.00
N ALA A 460 -12.56 20.47 -14.42
CA ALA A 460 -12.11 21.86 -14.42
C ALA A 460 -10.95 22.09 -13.45
N GLY A 461 -10.77 21.21 -12.45
CA GLY A 461 -9.71 21.30 -11.45
C GLY A 461 -8.43 20.55 -11.86
N LYS A 462 -7.26 21.16 -11.61
CA LYS A 462 -5.94 20.52 -11.81
C LYS A 462 -5.51 19.66 -10.61
N ALA A 463 -6.44 19.29 -9.72
CA ALA A 463 -6.10 18.71 -8.43
C ALA A 463 -5.43 17.33 -8.52
N ARG A 464 -5.82 16.51 -9.50
CA ARG A 464 -5.22 15.18 -9.73
C ARG A 464 -5.20 14.83 -11.23
N TRP A 465 -4.28 13.94 -11.60
CA TRP A 465 -4.17 13.43 -12.96
C TRP A 465 -3.95 11.93 -12.97
N THR A 466 -4.75 11.21 -13.78
CA THR A 466 -4.60 9.79 -14.08
C THR A 466 -4.89 9.54 -15.55
N ILE A 467 -4.39 8.44 -16.08
CA ILE A 467 -4.68 8.03 -17.47
C ILE A 467 -6.19 7.78 -17.63
N ALA A 468 -6.84 7.18 -16.62
CA ALA A 468 -8.27 6.96 -16.62
C ALA A 468 -9.06 8.27 -16.73
N LEU A 469 -8.71 9.27 -15.93
CA LEU A 469 -9.34 10.59 -15.95
C LEU A 469 -9.08 11.33 -17.26
N ALA A 470 -7.85 11.28 -17.79
CA ALA A 470 -7.49 11.90 -19.05
C ALA A 470 -8.23 11.29 -20.27
N ARG A 471 -8.49 10.00 -20.21
CA ARG A 471 -9.25 9.26 -21.25
C ARG A 471 -10.75 9.22 -20.98
N ALA A 472 -11.22 9.74 -19.87
CA ALA A 472 -12.65 9.76 -19.55
C ALA A 472 -13.43 10.51 -20.65
N PRO A 473 -14.52 9.92 -21.16
CA PRO A 473 -15.30 10.52 -22.23
C PRO A 473 -15.86 11.90 -21.81
N ARG A 474 -15.85 12.87 -22.72
CA ARG A 474 -16.36 14.24 -22.48
C ARG A 474 -17.77 14.38 -23.04
N GLY A 475 -18.55 15.38 -22.53
CA GLY A 475 -19.90 15.69 -22.97
C GLY A 475 -20.98 15.05 -22.08
N PRO A 476 -22.26 15.34 -22.34
CA PRO A 476 -23.39 14.87 -21.54
C PRO A 476 -23.49 13.34 -21.54
N ILE A 477 -24.02 12.80 -20.46
CA ILE A 477 -24.29 11.37 -20.31
C ILE A 477 -25.75 11.11 -20.69
N ASP A 478 -25.98 10.47 -21.82
CA ASP A 478 -27.32 10.08 -22.25
C ASP A 478 -27.93 9.08 -21.26
N CYS A 479 -29.15 9.31 -20.83
CA CYS A 479 -29.93 8.42 -19.96
C CYS A 479 -31.04 7.64 -20.69
N GLY A 480 -31.21 7.86 -22.00
CA GLY A 480 -32.20 7.15 -22.82
C GLY A 480 -33.62 7.65 -22.69
N ALA A 481 -33.90 8.69 -21.92
CA ALA A 481 -35.26 9.21 -21.70
C ALA A 481 -35.99 9.74 -22.97
N GLY A 482 -35.24 9.98 -24.04
CA GLY A 482 -35.80 10.46 -25.32
C GLY A 482 -36.16 9.35 -26.34
N ARG A 483 -35.99 8.09 -25.99
CA ARG A 483 -36.21 6.95 -26.93
C ARG A 483 -37.54 6.21 -26.74
N SER A 484 -38.35 6.62 -25.79
CA SER A 484 -39.72 6.09 -25.59
C SER A 484 -40.71 6.98 -26.34
N GLY A 485 -40.68 6.87 -27.67
CA GLY A 485 -41.65 7.44 -28.59
C GLY A 485 -41.98 6.43 -29.67
#